data_4824881806761fc63471b82066c246ed
#
_entry.id   4824881806761fc63471b82066c246ed
#
_cell.length_a   1.000
_cell.length_b   1.000
_cell.length_c   1.000
_cell.angle_alpha   90.00
_cell.angle_beta   90.00
_cell.angle_gamma   90.00
#
_symmetry.space_group_name_H-M   'P 1'
#
loop_
_entity.id
_entity.type
_entity.pdbx_description
1 polymer ?
#
loop_
_entity_poly.entity_id
_entity_poly.type
_entity_poly.pdbx_seq_one_letter_code
_entity_poly.pdbx_strand_id
1 'polypeptide(L)'
;MNKSKLLAFALALLSIGNVCAEEVDTLKIVDVEEVLIIAAPKENRKLRELPNAVTLLSQQDMQAAQVNSIKNLTALVPNIFIPDYGSRLTSAVYIRGIGSRINTPSVGLYVDNIPYIDKSAFDFNYSDIERIDVLRGPQGTLYGRNAMGGLIKVHTK
;
A
#
# COMPACT_ATOMS: atom_id res chain seq x y z
N MET A 1 36.06 65.26 16.78
CA MET A 1 35.08 64.26 16.46
C MET A 1 33.98 64.37 17.51
N ASN A 2 32.78 64.81 17.13
CA ASN A 2 31.76 65.25 18.09
C ASN A 2 31.15 64.06 18.82
N LYS A 3 31.17 64.10 20.14
CA LYS A 3 30.61 63.03 21.02
C LYS A 3 29.16 62.65 20.68
N SER A 4 28.41 63.62 20.13
CA SER A 4 27.02 63.35 19.66
C SER A 4 26.91 62.40 18.45
N LYS A 5 27.91 62.43 17.54
CA LYS A 5 27.92 61.54 16.36
C LYS A 5 28.32 60.13 16.75
N LEU A 6 29.17 60.00 17.78
CA LEU A 6 29.55 58.67 18.30
C LEU A 6 28.40 58.00 19.03
N LEU A 7 27.56 58.77 19.71
CA LEU A 7 26.39 58.27 20.42
C LEU A 7 25.28 57.83 19.44
N ALA A 8 25.11 58.57 18.34
CA ALA A 8 24.15 58.18 17.27
C ALA A 8 24.59 56.91 16.55
N PHE A 9 25.90 56.68 16.36
CA PHE A 9 26.42 55.48 15.73
C PHE A 9 26.28 54.24 16.64
N ALA A 10 26.45 54.44 17.95
CA ALA A 10 26.23 53.36 18.93
C ALA A 10 24.76 52.96 19.04
N LEU A 11 23.84 53.92 18.92
CA LEU A 11 22.40 53.64 18.95
C LEU A 11 21.90 52.90 17.68
N ALA A 12 22.54 53.17 16.53
CA ALA A 12 22.22 52.51 15.28
C ALA A 12 22.70 51.02 15.23
N LEU A 13 23.74 50.69 16.01
CA LEU A 13 24.24 49.33 16.12
C LEU A 13 23.39 48.41 17.04
N LEU A 14 22.58 49.02 17.91
CA LEU A 14 21.70 48.27 18.80
C LEU A 14 20.35 47.84 18.16
N SER A 15 20.05 48.33 16.96
CA SER A 15 18.82 48.00 16.24
C SER A 15 18.94 46.81 15.28
N ILE A 16 20.11 46.16 15.18
CA ILE A 16 20.34 44.98 14.35
C ILE A 16 20.34 43.76 15.25
N GLY A 17 19.18 43.36 15.71
CA GLY A 17 19.13 42.24 16.63
C GLY A 17 17.78 41.57 16.83
N ASN A 18 16.90 41.65 15.87
CA ASN A 18 15.76 40.73 15.83
C ASN A 18 15.75 40.04 14.44
N VAL A 19 16.76 39.22 14.20
CA VAL A 19 16.58 38.12 13.25
C VAL A 19 15.64 37.15 13.94
N CYS A 20 14.36 37.27 13.64
CA CYS A 20 13.40 36.24 13.89
C CYS A 20 13.92 35.02 13.14
N ALA A 21 14.50 34.08 13.86
CA ALA A 21 14.70 32.75 13.35
C ALA A 21 13.31 32.22 13.07
N GLU A 22 12.95 32.23 11.80
CA GLU A 22 11.80 31.50 11.30
C GLU A 22 12.03 30.06 11.76
N GLU A 23 11.24 29.63 12.76
CA GLU A 23 11.18 28.21 13.11
C GLU A 23 10.94 27.48 11.80
N VAL A 24 11.95 26.77 11.34
CA VAL A 24 11.80 25.77 10.28
C VAL A 24 10.70 24.86 10.77
N ASP A 25 9.54 25.05 10.17
CA ASP A 25 8.36 24.22 10.39
C ASP A 25 8.85 22.79 10.27
N THR A 26 9.15 22.20 11.42
CA THR A 26 9.52 20.79 11.51
C THR A 26 8.41 20.10 10.78
N LEU A 27 8.75 19.55 9.62
CA LEU A 27 7.91 18.76 8.75
C LEU A 27 6.86 18.11 9.64
N LYS A 28 5.63 18.60 9.56
CA LYS A 28 4.49 17.91 10.12
C LYS A 28 4.61 16.50 9.58
N ILE A 29 5.17 15.62 10.38
CA ILE A 29 5.06 14.19 10.14
C ILE A 29 3.55 14.00 10.15
N VAL A 30 2.98 13.96 8.96
CA VAL A 30 1.61 13.50 8.79
C VAL A 30 1.68 12.10 9.35
N ASP A 31 1.18 11.95 10.56
CA ASP A 31 0.94 10.64 11.14
C ASP A 31 0.01 9.95 10.16
N VAL A 32 0.61 9.24 9.22
CA VAL A 32 -0.14 8.36 8.33
C VAL A 32 -0.79 7.40 9.28
N GLU A 33 -2.11 7.51 9.42
CA GLU A 33 -2.90 6.61 10.26
C GLU A 33 -2.33 5.21 10.08
N GLU A 34 -1.86 4.63 11.17
CA GLU A 34 -1.17 3.36 11.15
C GLU A 34 -2.17 2.32 10.67
N VAL A 35 -2.14 2.02 9.37
CA VAL A 35 -3.05 1.07 8.76
C VAL A 35 -2.71 -0.31 9.31
N LEU A 36 -3.56 -0.79 10.19
CA LEU A 36 -3.44 -2.12 10.76
C LEU A 36 -3.79 -3.14 9.68
N ILE A 37 -2.80 -3.88 9.19
CA ILE A 37 -3.05 -4.99 8.28
C ILE A 37 -3.50 -6.18 9.11
N ILE A 38 -4.76 -6.53 8.96
CA ILE A 38 -5.29 -7.80 9.43
C ILE A 38 -4.86 -8.88 8.43
N ALA A 39 -3.57 -9.22 8.44
CA ALA A 39 -2.99 -10.09 7.42
C ALA A 39 -3.29 -11.57 7.65
N ALA A 40 -3.58 -11.98 8.88
CA ALA A 40 -3.95 -13.35 9.22
C ALA A 40 -4.89 -13.37 10.41
N PRO A 41 -5.66 -14.44 10.59
CA PRO A 41 -6.49 -14.60 11.80
C PRO A 41 -5.66 -14.62 13.09
N LYS A 42 -4.34 -14.65 13.01
CA LYS A 42 -3.43 -14.74 14.17
C LYS A 42 -2.46 -13.56 14.34
N GLU A 43 -2.37 -12.62 13.41
CA GLU A 43 -1.34 -11.58 13.47
C GLU A 43 -1.88 -10.22 12.99
N ASN A 44 -2.19 -9.37 13.96
CA ASN A 44 -2.28 -7.93 13.74
C ASN A 44 -0.86 -7.37 13.77
N ARG A 45 -0.20 -7.31 12.60
CA ARG A 45 1.11 -6.68 12.47
C ARG A 45 0.98 -5.33 11.77
N LYS A 46 1.75 -4.38 12.25
CA LYS A 46 1.87 -3.09 11.58
C LYS A 46 2.51 -3.27 10.20
N LEU A 47 2.04 -2.53 9.20
CA LEU A 47 2.59 -2.58 7.83
C LEU A 47 4.12 -2.48 7.82
N ARG A 48 4.66 -1.63 8.70
CA ARG A 48 6.09 -1.35 8.85
C ARG A 48 6.90 -2.55 9.36
N GLU A 49 6.27 -3.49 10.03
CA GLU A 49 6.90 -4.67 10.63
C GLU A 49 6.88 -5.89 9.69
N LEU A 50 6.15 -5.81 8.58
CA LEU A 50 6.10 -6.91 7.63
C LEU A 50 7.37 -6.94 6.78
N PRO A 51 8.06 -8.09 6.70
CA PRO A 51 9.24 -8.25 5.86
C PRO A 51 8.91 -8.28 4.37
N ASN A 52 7.65 -8.28 4.01
CA ASN A 52 7.17 -8.41 2.64
C ASN A 52 6.66 -7.09 2.09
N ALA A 53 6.80 -6.91 0.78
CA ALA A 53 6.22 -5.77 0.10
C ALA A 53 4.71 -5.92 0.03
N VAL A 54 3.99 -5.01 0.66
CA VAL A 54 2.53 -4.99 0.69
C VAL A 54 2.02 -3.75 -0.01
N THR A 55 0.93 -3.89 -0.74
CA THR A 55 0.15 -2.77 -1.30
C THR A 55 -1.26 -2.88 -0.76
N LEU A 56 -1.72 -1.81 -0.14
CA LEU A 56 -3.08 -1.68 0.35
C LEU A 56 -3.85 -0.79 -0.60
N LEU A 57 -5.02 -1.21 -0.98
CA LEU A 57 -5.95 -0.44 -1.80
C LEU A 57 -7.21 -0.21 -0.99
N SER A 58 -7.44 1.02 -0.60
CA SER A 58 -8.66 1.43 0.08
C SER A 58 -9.83 1.50 -0.89
N GLN A 59 -11.04 1.56 -0.38
CA GLN A 59 -12.23 1.76 -1.20
C GLN A 59 -12.13 3.05 -2.03
N GLN A 60 -11.57 4.11 -1.47
CA GLN A 60 -11.39 5.38 -2.18
C GLN A 60 -10.43 5.24 -3.36
N ASP A 61 -9.30 4.55 -3.17
CA ASP A 61 -8.33 4.31 -4.25
C ASP A 61 -8.95 3.49 -5.38
N MET A 62 -9.71 2.46 -5.03
CA MET A 62 -10.40 1.62 -6.01
C MET A 62 -11.47 2.38 -6.79
N GLN A 63 -12.24 3.23 -6.12
CA GLN A 63 -13.25 4.07 -6.77
C GLN A 63 -12.60 5.12 -7.69
N ALA A 64 -11.55 5.79 -7.24
CA ALA A 64 -10.82 6.78 -8.03
C ALA A 64 -10.21 6.15 -9.29
N ALA A 65 -9.73 4.93 -9.19
CA ALA A 65 -9.14 4.18 -10.30
C ALA A 65 -10.14 3.33 -11.08
N GLN A 66 -11.43 3.38 -10.75
CA GLN A 66 -12.50 2.59 -11.37
C GLN A 66 -12.22 1.08 -11.40
N VAL A 67 -11.69 0.54 -10.30
CA VAL A 67 -11.41 -0.89 -10.17
C VAL A 67 -12.70 -1.64 -9.88
N ASN A 68 -13.21 -2.33 -10.87
CA ASN A 68 -14.43 -3.15 -10.77
C ASN A 68 -14.12 -4.65 -10.73
N SER A 69 -12.87 -5.03 -10.96
CA SER A 69 -12.45 -6.44 -11.04
C SER A 69 -11.02 -6.59 -10.55
N ILE A 70 -10.68 -7.77 -10.04
CA ILE A 70 -9.30 -8.12 -9.67
C ILE A 70 -8.33 -7.93 -10.85
N LYS A 71 -8.77 -8.14 -12.09
CA LYS A 71 -7.94 -7.94 -13.28
C LYS A 71 -7.38 -6.51 -13.38
N ASN A 72 -8.14 -5.52 -12.92
CA ASN A 72 -7.74 -4.12 -12.95
C ASN A 72 -6.61 -3.80 -11.94
N LEU A 73 -6.31 -4.69 -11.01
CA LEU A 73 -5.19 -4.54 -10.08
C LEU A 73 -3.84 -4.48 -10.80
N THR A 74 -3.74 -5.04 -12.00
CA THR A 74 -2.52 -4.98 -12.83
C THR A 74 -2.08 -3.53 -13.09
N ALA A 75 -3.00 -2.59 -13.19
CA ALA A 75 -2.70 -1.19 -13.44
C ALA A 75 -2.24 -0.43 -12.18
N LEU A 76 -2.65 -0.89 -11.00
CA LEU A 76 -2.43 -0.17 -9.74
C LEU A 76 -1.30 -0.75 -8.91
N VAL A 77 -1.14 -2.06 -8.94
CA VAL A 77 -0.18 -2.76 -8.09
C VAL A 77 1.07 -3.11 -8.88
N PRO A 78 2.25 -2.61 -8.49
CA PRO A 78 3.48 -2.94 -9.20
C PRO A 78 3.82 -4.43 -9.07
N ASN A 79 4.40 -5.00 -10.16
CA ASN A 79 4.82 -6.40 -10.24
C ASN A 79 3.67 -7.43 -10.11
N ILE A 80 2.44 -7.02 -10.33
CA ILE A 80 1.31 -7.91 -10.61
C ILE A 80 1.02 -7.92 -12.11
N PHE A 81 0.69 -9.10 -12.60
CA PHE A 81 0.23 -9.28 -13.96
C PHE A 81 -0.91 -10.30 -13.99
N ILE A 82 -2.07 -9.89 -14.47
CA ILE A 82 -3.26 -10.72 -14.56
C ILE A 82 -3.73 -10.67 -16.01
N PRO A 83 -3.25 -11.60 -16.87
CA PRO A 83 -3.66 -11.63 -18.27
C PRO A 83 -5.11 -12.06 -18.40
N ASP A 84 -5.81 -11.45 -19.34
CA ASP A 84 -7.13 -11.89 -19.73
C ASP A 84 -7.03 -12.88 -20.91
N TYR A 85 -7.39 -14.11 -20.66
CA TYR A 85 -7.41 -15.16 -21.69
C TYR A 85 -8.81 -15.36 -22.30
N GLY A 86 -9.77 -14.49 -21.96
CA GLY A 86 -11.14 -14.59 -22.45
C GLY A 86 -11.98 -15.71 -21.79
N SER A 87 -11.44 -16.41 -20.81
CA SER A 87 -12.15 -17.45 -20.08
C SER A 87 -11.84 -17.41 -18.59
N ARG A 88 -12.87 -17.53 -17.76
CA ARG A 88 -12.71 -17.62 -16.30
C ARG A 88 -11.90 -18.82 -15.84
N LEU A 89 -12.03 -19.94 -16.54
CA LEU A 89 -11.34 -21.18 -16.19
C LEU A 89 -9.83 -21.11 -16.39
N THR A 90 -9.37 -20.19 -17.23
CA THR A 90 -7.94 -19.99 -17.52
C THR A 90 -7.34 -18.77 -16.85
N SER A 91 -8.04 -18.17 -15.89
CA SER A 91 -7.51 -17.04 -15.13
C SER A 91 -6.17 -17.41 -14.48
N ALA A 92 -5.20 -16.51 -14.59
CA ALA A 92 -3.89 -16.68 -13.98
C ALA A 92 -3.45 -15.36 -13.36
N VAL A 93 -2.84 -15.46 -12.20
CA VAL A 93 -2.25 -14.31 -11.51
C VAL A 93 -0.76 -14.55 -11.37
N TYR A 94 0.01 -13.56 -11.74
CA TYR A 94 1.47 -13.56 -11.62
C TYR A 94 1.89 -12.43 -10.71
N ILE A 95 2.71 -12.75 -9.70
CA ILE A 95 3.37 -11.76 -8.85
C ILE A 95 4.87 -11.94 -8.99
N ARG A 96 5.59 -10.90 -9.40
CA ARG A 96 7.05 -10.95 -9.68
C ARG A 96 7.43 -12.08 -10.65
N GLY A 97 6.56 -12.38 -11.63
CA GLY A 97 6.75 -13.47 -12.58
C GLY A 97 6.40 -14.87 -12.07
N ILE A 98 6.10 -15.02 -10.78
CA ILE A 98 5.68 -16.30 -10.20
C ILE A 98 4.17 -16.43 -10.34
N GLY A 99 3.72 -17.40 -11.11
CA GLY A 99 2.31 -17.65 -11.38
C GLY A 99 2.12 -19.02 -12.02
N SER A 100 0.88 -19.44 -12.20
CA SER A 100 0.55 -20.70 -12.85
C SER A 100 -0.68 -20.54 -13.74
N ARG A 101 -0.52 -20.90 -15.02
CA ARG A 101 -1.62 -20.92 -15.98
C ARG A 101 -2.41 -22.23 -15.95
N ILE A 102 -1.76 -23.36 -15.80
CA ILE A 102 -2.35 -24.68 -16.05
C ILE A 102 -2.74 -25.33 -14.74
N ASN A 103 -2.00 -25.45 -13.76
CA ASN A 103 -2.29 -26.18 -12.52
C ASN A 103 -2.96 -25.29 -11.45
N THR A 104 -2.82 -25.66 -10.21
CA THR A 104 -3.26 -24.88 -9.05
C THR A 104 -2.65 -23.49 -9.06
N PRO A 105 -3.35 -22.46 -8.61
CA PRO A 105 -2.80 -21.12 -8.54
C PRO A 105 -1.56 -21.06 -7.63
N SER A 106 -0.57 -20.27 -8.03
CA SER A 106 0.64 -20.01 -7.21
C SER A 106 0.50 -18.77 -6.35
N VAL A 107 -0.54 -18.00 -6.57
CA VAL A 107 -0.94 -16.82 -5.79
C VAL A 107 -2.24 -17.14 -5.09
N GLY A 108 -2.29 -16.94 -3.79
CA GLY A 108 -3.47 -17.20 -2.98
C GLY A 108 -4.50 -16.07 -3.13
N LEU A 109 -5.77 -16.42 -3.16
CA LEU A 109 -6.89 -15.50 -3.04
C LEU A 109 -7.66 -15.83 -1.77
N TYR A 110 -7.86 -14.82 -0.95
CA TYR A 110 -8.66 -14.91 0.26
C TYR A 110 -9.71 -13.80 0.24
N VAL A 111 -10.94 -14.19 0.52
CA VAL A 111 -12.04 -13.24 0.72
C VAL A 111 -12.53 -13.43 2.15
N ASP A 112 -12.46 -12.40 2.96
CA ASP A 112 -12.80 -12.41 4.39
C ASP A 112 -12.15 -13.57 5.16
N ASN A 113 -10.86 -13.81 4.89
CA ASN A 113 -10.06 -14.91 5.42
C ASN A 113 -10.45 -16.33 4.93
N ILE A 114 -11.38 -16.47 4.01
CA ILE A 114 -11.75 -17.74 3.39
C ILE A 114 -10.89 -17.94 2.13
N PRO A 115 -10.11 -19.04 2.04
CA PRO A 115 -9.30 -19.32 0.86
C PRO A 115 -10.15 -19.76 -0.34
N TYR A 116 -9.92 -19.12 -1.47
CA TYR A 116 -10.46 -19.54 -2.76
C TYR A 116 -9.39 -20.29 -3.54
N ILE A 117 -9.61 -21.56 -3.77
CA ILE A 117 -8.61 -22.45 -4.37
C ILE A 117 -8.76 -22.49 -5.89
N ASP A 118 -9.93 -22.20 -6.40
CA ASP A 118 -10.21 -22.26 -7.83
C ASP A 118 -9.73 -21.00 -8.54
N LYS A 119 -9.17 -21.21 -9.73
CA LYS A 119 -8.72 -20.09 -10.60
C LYS A 119 -9.85 -19.23 -11.11
N SER A 120 -11.03 -19.79 -11.30
CA SER A 120 -12.23 -19.07 -11.71
C SER A 120 -12.63 -17.96 -10.73
N ALA A 121 -12.23 -18.12 -9.46
CA ALA A 121 -12.46 -17.13 -8.42
C ALA A 121 -11.71 -15.81 -8.62
N PHE A 122 -10.65 -15.78 -9.45
CA PHE A 122 -9.94 -14.54 -9.77
C PHE A 122 -10.63 -13.70 -10.85
N ASP A 123 -11.70 -14.17 -11.42
CA ASP A 123 -12.43 -13.50 -12.50
C ASP A 123 -13.87 -13.22 -12.10
N PHE A 124 -14.08 -12.48 -11.02
CA PHE A 124 -15.39 -11.96 -10.68
C PHE A 124 -15.30 -10.51 -10.19
N ASN A 125 -16.41 -9.83 -10.29
CA ASN A 125 -16.54 -8.46 -9.86
C ASN A 125 -17.00 -8.42 -8.42
N TYR A 126 -16.35 -7.61 -7.64
CA TYR A 126 -16.72 -7.35 -6.26
C TYR A 126 -17.49 -6.03 -6.19
N SER A 127 -18.70 -6.05 -5.71
CA SER A 127 -19.52 -4.85 -5.57
C SER A 127 -19.38 -4.16 -4.21
N ASP A 128 -18.90 -4.89 -3.20
CA ASP A 128 -18.92 -4.42 -1.82
C ASP A 128 -17.56 -4.65 -1.13
N ILE A 129 -16.53 -4.11 -1.75
CA ILE A 129 -15.16 -4.22 -1.22
C ILE A 129 -14.87 -3.02 -0.32
N GLU A 130 -14.40 -3.31 0.89
CA GLU A 130 -13.83 -2.31 1.79
C GLU A 130 -12.36 -2.05 1.44
N ARG A 131 -11.57 -3.13 1.29
CA ARG A 131 -10.13 -3.04 1.08
C ARG A 131 -9.59 -4.27 0.36
N ILE A 132 -8.54 -4.07 -0.44
CA ILE A 132 -7.75 -5.15 -1.02
C ILE A 132 -6.31 -5.04 -0.53
N ASP A 133 -5.79 -6.11 0.06
CA ASP A 133 -4.40 -6.22 0.50
C ASP A 133 -3.65 -7.16 -0.46
N VAL A 134 -2.57 -6.67 -1.06
CA VAL A 134 -1.74 -7.46 -1.95
C VAL A 134 -0.36 -7.65 -1.32
N LEU A 135 -0.08 -8.88 -0.88
CA LEU A 135 1.20 -9.28 -0.32
C LEU A 135 2.05 -9.90 -1.42
N ARG A 136 3.15 -9.24 -1.76
CA ARG A 136 4.05 -9.66 -2.84
C ARG A 136 5.26 -10.39 -2.30
N GLY A 137 5.27 -11.68 -2.41
CA GLY A 137 6.32 -12.59 -1.95
C GLY A 137 5.75 -13.85 -1.31
N PRO A 138 6.61 -14.82 -1.04
CA PRO A 138 6.18 -16.12 -0.52
C PRO A 138 5.52 -15.99 0.86
N GLN A 139 4.32 -16.55 0.98
CA GLN A 139 3.51 -16.57 2.19
C GLN A 139 3.13 -18.00 2.60
N GLY A 140 3.83 -19.00 2.08
CA GLY A 140 3.50 -20.41 2.27
C GLY A 140 3.49 -20.88 3.72
N THR A 141 4.28 -20.27 4.60
CA THR A 141 4.34 -20.62 6.03
C THR A 141 3.06 -20.31 6.79
N LEU A 142 2.37 -19.24 6.42
CA LEU A 142 1.14 -18.78 7.09
C LEU A 142 -0.11 -19.26 6.36
N TYR A 143 -0.08 -19.27 5.04
CA TYR A 143 -1.24 -19.50 4.18
C TYR A 143 -1.18 -20.84 3.44
N GLY A 144 -0.11 -21.60 3.64
CA GLY A 144 0.04 -22.93 3.08
C GLY A 144 0.26 -22.94 1.56
N ARG A 145 -0.28 -23.97 0.89
CA ARG A 145 -0.17 -24.11 -0.57
C ARG A 145 -0.83 -22.93 -1.28
N ASN A 146 -0.43 -22.69 -2.51
CA ASN A 146 -0.95 -21.63 -3.38
C ASN A 146 -0.53 -20.20 -2.99
N ALA A 147 0.40 -20.02 -2.05
CA ALA A 147 0.92 -18.71 -1.65
C ALA A 147 2.43 -18.57 -1.91
N MET A 148 2.93 -19.17 -3.00
CA MET A 148 4.35 -19.12 -3.37
C MET A 148 4.75 -17.76 -3.96
N GLY A 149 3.93 -17.19 -4.82
CA GLY A 149 4.18 -15.90 -5.47
C GLY A 149 3.71 -14.72 -4.61
N GLY A 150 2.70 -14.95 -3.80
CA GLY A 150 2.07 -13.93 -2.97
C GLY A 150 0.64 -14.27 -2.61
N LEU A 151 -0.04 -13.25 -2.09
CA LEU A 151 -1.39 -13.37 -1.59
C LEU A 151 -2.20 -12.13 -1.95
N ILE A 152 -3.43 -12.32 -2.36
CA ILE A 152 -4.43 -11.26 -2.51
C ILE A 152 -5.51 -11.51 -1.48
N LYS A 153 -5.74 -10.53 -0.61
CA LYS A 153 -6.82 -10.55 0.38
C LYS A 153 -7.83 -9.48 0.03
N VAL A 154 -9.07 -9.88 -0.04
CA VAL A 154 -10.21 -9.01 -0.24
C VAL A 154 -11.00 -8.96 1.07
N HIS A 155 -11.25 -7.76 1.54
CA HIS A 155 -12.10 -7.51 2.69
C HIS A 155 -13.41 -6.90 2.18
N THR A 156 -14.51 -7.53 2.50
CA THR A 156 -15.86 -7.00 2.21
C THR A 156 -16.36 -6.18 3.41
N LYS A 157 -17.38 -5.35 3.17
CA LYS A 157 -18.00 -4.53 4.22
C LYS A 157 -18.85 -5.35 5.16
#